data_224492e029d7d7fa14f9cfab2d19b8b2
#
_entry.id   224492e029d7d7fa14f9cfab2d19b8b2
#
_cell.length_a   1.000
_cell.length_b   1.000
_cell.length_c   1.000
_cell.angle_alpha   90.00
_cell.angle_beta   90.00
_cell.angle_gamma   90.00
#
_symmetry.space_group_name_H-M   'P 1'
#
loop_
_entity.id
_entity.type
_entity.pdbx_description
1 polymer ?
#
loop_
_entity_poly.entity_id
_entity_poly.type
_entity_poly.pdbx_seq_one_letter_code
_entity_poly.pdbx_strand_id
1 'polypeptide(L)'
;MFCLLHRNSGVRLWDKKCNSGLILVYFSVSITSTKVWESNYSDYQQYLYDRIKGFIENSVTPIGYRRISKIFNDEGLKTPRGTLFSNSKVHSMYKKGLIREERMNREDVVDISPVTIELIIHPILGRIRRSSYEKRFTQKL
;
A
#
# COMPACT_ATOMS: atom_id res chain seq x y z
N MET A 1 8.08 -5.35 -0.70
CA MET A 1 8.28 -5.28 0.76
C MET A 1 6.90 -5.20 1.38
N PHE A 2 6.53 -6.19 2.16
CA PHE A 2 5.19 -6.30 2.77
C PHE A 2 5.27 -5.70 4.17
N CYS A 3 4.35 -4.81 4.51
CA CYS A 3 4.24 -4.28 5.87
C CYS A 3 3.06 -4.96 6.56
N LEU A 4 3.34 -5.76 7.58
CA LEU A 4 2.35 -6.40 8.44
C LEU A 4 2.13 -5.51 9.66
N LEU A 5 0.94 -4.92 9.77
CA LEU A 5 0.53 -4.22 10.98
C LEU A 5 -0.29 -5.16 11.86
N HIS A 6 0.29 -5.55 13.00
CA HIS A 6 -0.43 -6.30 14.04
C HIS A 6 -0.95 -5.32 15.09
N ARG A 7 -2.23 -5.32 15.32
CA ARG A 7 -2.85 -4.52 16.39
C ARG A 7 -3.70 -5.42 17.28
N ASN A 8 -3.30 -5.52 18.55
CA ASN A 8 -4.09 -6.18 19.59
C ASN A 8 -4.86 -5.13 20.38
N SER A 9 -6.18 -5.27 20.48
CA SER A 9 -7.01 -4.38 21.29
C SER A 9 -7.75 -5.18 22.35
N GLY A 10 -7.57 -4.79 23.62
CA GLY A 10 -8.30 -5.36 24.76
C GLY A 10 -9.33 -4.35 25.31
N VAL A 11 -10.55 -4.82 25.55
CA VAL A 11 -11.62 -4.04 26.14
C VAL A 11 -11.97 -4.59 27.53
N ARG A 12 -11.99 -3.75 28.56
CA ARG A 12 -12.46 -4.10 29.90
C ARG A 12 -13.93 -3.72 30.05
N LEU A 13 -14.78 -4.72 30.35
CA LEU A 13 -16.16 -4.50 30.72
C LEU A 13 -16.31 -4.63 32.23
N TRP A 14 -16.83 -3.59 32.86
CA TRP A 14 -17.15 -3.56 34.29
C TRP A 14 -18.66 -3.80 34.45
N ASP A 15 -19.04 -4.89 35.09
CA ASP A 15 -20.42 -5.10 35.52
C ASP A 15 -20.48 -5.08 37.04
N LYS A 16 -21.48 -4.34 37.57
CA LYS A 16 -21.62 -4.06 39.01
C LYS A 16 -21.95 -5.31 39.85
N LYS A 17 -22.23 -6.45 39.26
CA LYS A 17 -22.67 -7.67 39.94
C LYS A 17 -21.80 -8.90 39.68
N CYS A 18 -20.84 -8.87 38.80
CA CYS A 18 -20.00 -10.01 38.49
C CYS A 18 -18.51 -9.70 38.68
N ASN A 19 -17.80 -10.71 39.15
CA ASN A 19 -16.35 -10.74 39.23
C ASN A 19 -15.73 -10.14 37.96
N SER A 20 -14.72 -9.32 38.16
CA SER A 20 -14.00 -8.67 37.07
C SER A 20 -13.55 -9.67 36.01
N GLY A 21 -14.19 -9.63 34.84
CA GLY A 21 -13.81 -10.40 33.67
C GLY A 21 -13.04 -9.52 32.70
N LEU A 22 -12.02 -10.07 32.05
CA LEU A 22 -11.29 -9.46 30.95
C LEU A 22 -11.69 -10.16 29.66
N ILE A 23 -12.22 -9.40 28.71
CA ILE A 23 -12.47 -9.89 27.35
C ILE A 23 -11.28 -9.49 26.49
N LEU A 24 -10.59 -10.49 25.95
CA LEU A 24 -9.52 -10.30 24.98
C LEU A 24 -10.06 -10.57 23.59
N VAL A 25 -9.88 -9.59 22.71
CA VAL A 25 -10.26 -9.69 21.31
C VAL A 25 -8.99 -9.70 20.47
N TYR A 26 -8.79 -10.77 19.73
CA TYR A 26 -7.64 -10.94 18.84
C TYR A 26 -8.11 -10.88 17.39
N PHE A 27 -7.48 -10.04 16.61
CA PHE A 27 -7.62 -10.03 15.17
C PHE A 27 -6.32 -9.53 14.54
N SER A 28 -6.03 -9.97 13.34
CA SER A 28 -4.91 -9.46 12.56
C SER A 28 -5.42 -8.81 11.28
N VAL A 29 -4.83 -7.68 10.93
CA VAL A 29 -5.08 -6.98 9.67
C VAL A 29 -3.80 -7.02 8.88
N SER A 30 -3.85 -7.65 7.70
CA SER A 30 -2.75 -7.68 6.74
C SER A 30 -3.06 -6.75 5.59
N ILE A 31 -2.22 -5.72 5.40
CA ILE A 31 -2.36 -4.78 4.30
C ILE A 31 -1.19 -4.99 3.35
N THR A 32 -1.50 -5.41 2.13
CA THR A 32 -0.53 -5.51 1.04
C THR A 32 -0.67 -4.30 0.14
N SER A 33 0.28 -3.38 0.22
CA SER A 33 0.31 -2.18 -0.61
C SER A 33 1.63 -2.06 -1.34
N THR A 34 1.56 -1.63 -2.59
CA THR A 34 2.73 -1.28 -3.40
C THR A 34 3.11 0.19 -3.26
N LYS A 35 2.34 0.96 -2.48
CA LYS A 35 2.47 2.42 -2.30
C LYS A 35 3.27 2.83 -1.06
N VAL A 36 3.79 1.87 -0.30
CA VAL A 36 4.50 2.10 0.98
C VAL A 36 5.72 3.04 0.83
N TRP A 37 6.33 3.05 -0.35
CA TRP A 37 7.40 3.99 -0.68
C TRP A 37 6.92 4.93 -1.77
N GLU A 38 6.67 6.16 -1.42
CA GLU A 38 6.44 7.21 -2.40
C GLU A 38 7.72 7.40 -3.22
N SER A 39 7.71 6.92 -4.46
CA SER A 39 8.74 7.32 -5.40
C SER A 39 8.36 8.70 -5.93
N ASN A 40 8.74 9.74 -5.19
CA ASN A 40 8.49 11.11 -5.59
C ASN A 40 9.37 11.43 -6.80
N TYR A 41 8.73 11.61 -7.95
CA TYR A 41 9.39 12.30 -9.05
C TYR A 41 9.50 13.77 -8.67
N SER A 42 10.62 14.41 -9.01
CA SER A 42 10.66 15.87 -8.99
C SER A 42 9.67 16.39 -10.06
N ASP A 43 9.17 17.61 -9.88
CA ASP A 43 8.25 18.24 -10.83
C ASP A 43 8.81 18.23 -12.26
N TYR A 44 10.12 18.40 -12.38
CA TYR A 44 10.81 18.32 -13.66
C TYR A 44 10.80 16.90 -14.25
N GLN A 45 10.96 15.86 -13.44
CA GLN A 45 10.89 14.48 -13.90
C GLN A 45 9.48 14.11 -14.34
N GLN A 46 8.47 14.57 -13.60
CA GLN A 46 7.07 14.39 -13.97
C GLN A 46 6.76 15.10 -15.28
N TYR A 47 7.15 16.37 -15.42
CA TYR A 47 7.00 17.13 -16.66
C TYR A 47 7.61 16.42 -17.88
N LEU A 48 8.83 15.89 -17.75
CA LEU A 48 9.48 15.17 -18.84
C LEU A 48 8.72 13.90 -19.21
N TYR A 49 8.25 13.17 -18.20
CA TYR A 49 7.48 11.95 -18.42
C TYR A 49 6.16 12.24 -19.15
N ASP A 50 5.41 13.24 -18.69
CA ASP A 50 4.13 13.62 -19.28
C ASP A 50 4.28 14.08 -20.73
N ARG A 51 5.34 14.81 -21.04
CA ARG A 51 5.66 15.19 -22.42
C ARG A 51 6.00 13.98 -23.29
N ILE A 52 6.82 13.05 -22.81
CA ILE A 52 7.15 11.83 -23.55
C ILE A 52 5.88 11.02 -23.81
N LYS A 53 5.04 10.87 -22.79
CA LYS A 53 3.76 10.17 -22.88
C LYS A 53 2.85 10.82 -23.92
N GLY A 54 2.73 12.16 -23.90
CA GLY A 54 1.96 12.92 -24.87
C GLY A 54 2.43 12.71 -26.32
N PHE A 55 3.73 12.63 -26.56
CA PHE A 55 4.26 12.36 -27.91
C PHE A 55 4.00 10.93 -28.41
N ILE A 56 3.89 9.98 -27.50
CA ILE A 56 3.69 8.57 -27.84
C ILE A 56 2.20 8.23 -27.96
N GLU A 57 1.38 8.70 -27.02
CA GLU A 57 -0.02 8.31 -26.91
C GLU A 57 -0.98 9.27 -27.62
N ASN A 58 -0.73 10.59 -27.55
CA ASN A 58 -1.66 11.61 -28.07
C ASN A 58 -1.37 12.08 -29.49
N SER A 59 -0.30 11.62 -30.11
CA SER A 59 0.01 12.01 -31.48
C SER A 59 -0.75 11.14 -32.48
N VAL A 60 -1.34 11.75 -33.51
CA VAL A 60 -1.98 11.04 -34.63
C VAL A 60 -1.03 10.00 -35.28
N THR A 61 0.28 10.33 -35.27
CA THR A 61 1.35 9.41 -35.63
C THR A 61 2.31 9.29 -34.47
N PRO A 62 2.48 8.10 -33.85
CA PRO A 62 3.40 7.91 -32.72
C PRO A 62 4.81 8.34 -33.08
N ILE A 63 5.37 9.26 -32.29
CA ILE A 63 6.72 9.76 -32.50
C ILE A 63 7.71 8.80 -31.84
N GLY A 64 8.65 8.28 -32.63
CA GLY A 64 9.67 7.38 -32.10
C GLY A 64 10.65 8.07 -31.13
N TYR A 65 11.16 7.33 -30.16
CA TYR A 65 12.06 7.82 -29.10
C TYR A 65 13.27 8.60 -29.60
N ARG A 66 13.77 8.25 -30.79
CA ARG A 66 14.90 8.95 -31.43
C ARG A 66 14.53 10.37 -31.85
N ARG A 67 13.31 10.58 -32.30
CA ARG A 67 12.82 11.92 -32.71
C ARG A 67 12.52 12.76 -31.46
N ILE A 68 11.93 12.14 -30.42
CA ILE A 68 11.67 12.80 -29.14
C ILE A 68 12.99 13.28 -28.51
N SER A 69 14.05 12.46 -28.54
CA SER A 69 15.35 12.86 -27.99
C SER A 69 15.96 14.03 -28.71
N LYS A 70 15.77 14.13 -30.04
CA LYS A 70 16.19 15.31 -30.82
C LYS A 70 15.42 16.56 -30.44
N ILE A 71 14.08 16.47 -30.39
CA ILE A 71 13.22 17.61 -29.99
C ILE A 71 13.65 18.17 -28.64
N PHE A 72 13.87 17.29 -27.64
CA PHE A 72 14.29 17.72 -26.30
C PHE A 72 15.67 18.41 -26.31
N ASN A 73 16.61 17.91 -27.11
CA ASN A 73 17.93 18.49 -27.22
C ASN A 73 17.89 19.84 -27.99
N ASP A 74 17.05 19.96 -29.01
CA ASP A 74 16.86 21.19 -29.80
C ASP A 74 16.19 22.30 -28.94
N GLU A 75 15.31 21.90 -28.03
CA GLU A 75 14.71 22.78 -27.01
C GLU A 75 15.68 23.12 -25.86
N GLY A 76 16.89 22.56 -25.84
CA GLY A 76 17.87 22.79 -24.78
C GLY A 76 17.57 22.10 -23.46
N LEU A 77 16.58 21.20 -23.44
CA LEU A 77 16.26 20.42 -22.24
C LEU A 77 17.39 19.42 -21.91
N LYS A 78 17.61 19.20 -20.64
CA LYS A 78 18.60 18.23 -20.15
C LYS A 78 17.93 17.18 -19.28
N THR A 79 18.53 16.01 -19.23
CA THR A 79 18.08 15.00 -18.29
C THR A 79 18.23 15.50 -16.84
N PRO A 80 17.55 14.92 -15.86
CA PRO A 80 17.72 15.29 -14.44
C PRO A 80 19.17 15.22 -13.93
N ARG A 81 20.06 14.53 -14.67
CA ARG A 81 21.50 14.47 -14.39
C ARG A 81 22.31 15.50 -15.19
N GLY A 82 21.66 16.44 -15.87
CA GLY A 82 22.33 17.49 -16.64
C GLY A 82 22.92 17.07 -17.99
N THR A 83 22.66 15.84 -18.46
CA THR A 83 23.18 15.30 -19.73
C THR A 83 22.16 15.43 -20.85
N LEU A 84 22.61 15.38 -22.11
CA LEU A 84 21.74 15.35 -23.28
C LEU A 84 20.89 14.07 -23.34
N PHE A 85 19.74 14.20 -23.99
CA PHE A 85 18.85 13.06 -24.21
C PHE A 85 19.39 12.15 -25.31
N SER A 86 19.36 10.86 -25.05
CA SER A 86 19.54 9.81 -26.05
C SER A 86 18.26 8.99 -26.17
N ASN A 87 18.14 8.26 -27.26
CA ASN A 87 17.03 7.35 -27.50
C ASN A 87 16.79 6.40 -26.30
N SER A 88 17.85 5.78 -25.79
CA SER A 88 17.78 4.85 -24.66
C SER A 88 17.30 5.52 -23.37
N LYS A 89 17.70 6.77 -23.12
CA LYS A 89 17.26 7.53 -21.93
C LYS A 89 15.77 7.85 -22.00
N VAL A 90 15.27 8.31 -23.15
CA VAL A 90 13.85 8.61 -23.38
C VAL A 90 13.02 7.33 -23.18
N HIS A 91 13.40 6.23 -23.82
CA HIS A 91 12.74 4.94 -23.65
C HIS A 91 12.74 4.46 -22.18
N SER A 92 13.87 4.58 -21.50
CA SER A 92 14.00 4.20 -20.10
C SER A 92 13.12 5.06 -19.17
N MET A 93 13.02 6.36 -19.43
CA MET A 93 12.14 7.27 -18.68
C MET A 93 10.67 6.91 -18.90
N TYR A 94 10.25 6.66 -20.12
CA TYR A 94 8.90 6.25 -20.43
C TYR A 94 8.52 4.93 -19.74
N LYS A 95 9.35 3.88 -19.91
CA LYS A 95 9.09 2.57 -19.25
C LYS A 95 9.00 2.68 -17.74
N LYS A 96 9.92 3.41 -17.10
CA LYS A 96 9.91 3.60 -15.65
C LYS A 96 8.66 4.36 -15.18
N GLY A 97 8.21 5.33 -15.96
CA GLY A 97 6.99 6.07 -15.70
C GLY A 97 5.74 5.16 -15.75
N LEU A 98 5.62 4.32 -16.79
CA LEU A 98 4.52 3.35 -16.89
C LEU A 98 4.47 2.39 -15.71
N ILE A 99 5.62 1.80 -15.33
CA ILE A 99 5.70 0.90 -14.17
C ILE A 99 5.29 1.63 -12.88
N ARG A 100 5.65 2.92 -12.75
CA ARG A 100 5.25 3.74 -11.62
C ARG A 100 3.74 3.97 -11.61
N GLU A 101 3.14 4.36 -12.74
CA GLU A 101 1.69 4.54 -12.86
C GLU A 101 0.94 3.25 -12.53
N GLU A 102 1.35 2.13 -13.09
CA GLU A 102 0.75 0.83 -12.80
C GLU A 102 0.79 0.51 -11.30
N ARG A 103 1.94 0.78 -10.66
CA ARG A 103 2.12 0.55 -9.23
C ARG A 103 1.25 1.47 -8.38
N MET A 104 1.08 2.74 -8.77
CA MET A 104 0.26 3.71 -8.06
C MET A 104 -1.25 3.44 -8.23
N ASN A 105 -1.63 2.90 -9.38
CA ASN A 105 -3.03 2.57 -9.69
C ASN A 105 -3.45 1.19 -9.16
N ARG A 106 -2.52 0.37 -8.69
CA ARG A 106 -2.84 -0.93 -8.11
C ARG A 106 -3.59 -0.75 -6.81
N GLU A 107 -4.69 -1.49 -6.65
CA GLU A 107 -5.48 -1.51 -5.42
C GLU A 107 -4.72 -2.18 -4.28
N ASP A 108 -4.92 -1.65 -3.08
CA ASP A 108 -4.38 -2.25 -1.87
C ASP A 108 -5.24 -3.45 -1.46
N VAL A 109 -4.60 -4.56 -1.14
CA VAL A 109 -5.30 -5.76 -0.65
C VAL A 109 -5.30 -5.73 0.86
N VAL A 110 -6.49 -5.71 1.44
CA VAL A 110 -6.70 -5.77 2.89
C VAL A 110 -7.30 -7.13 3.24
N ASP A 111 -6.58 -7.89 4.04
CA ASP A 111 -7.03 -9.17 4.58
C ASP A 111 -7.19 -9.07 6.10
N ILE A 112 -8.38 -9.44 6.58
CA ILE A 112 -8.71 -9.38 8.00
C ILE A 112 -8.93 -10.82 8.50
N SER A 113 -8.13 -11.23 9.48
CA SER A 113 -8.33 -12.55 10.09
C SER A 113 -9.66 -12.63 10.84
N PRO A 114 -10.20 -13.84 11.02
CA PRO A 114 -11.37 -14.03 11.88
C PRO A 114 -11.07 -13.52 13.30
N VAL A 115 -12.06 -12.87 13.88
CA VAL A 115 -11.97 -12.32 15.24
C VAL A 115 -12.09 -13.46 16.24
N THR A 116 -11.09 -13.61 17.12
CA THR A 116 -11.11 -14.56 18.23
C THR A 116 -11.39 -13.80 19.53
N ILE A 117 -12.37 -14.24 20.29
CA ILE A 117 -12.74 -13.62 21.56
C ILE A 117 -12.44 -14.60 22.69
N GLU A 118 -11.61 -14.20 23.63
CA GLU A 118 -11.32 -14.96 24.85
C GLU A 118 -11.84 -14.22 26.07
N LEU A 119 -12.58 -14.94 26.92
CA LEU A 119 -13.04 -14.43 28.21
C LEU A 119 -12.13 -14.95 29.31
N ILE A 120 -11.37 -14.07 29.93
CA ILE A 120 -10.57 -14.39 31.11
C ILE A 120 -11.35 -13.97 32.34
N ILE A 121 -11.91 -14.94 33.06
CA ILE A 121 -12.54 -14.72 34.35
C ILE A 121 -11.45 -14.87 35.42
N HIS A 122 -11.12 -13.79 36.09
CA HIS A 122 -10.19 -13.83 37.20
C HIS A 122 -10.92 -14.28 38.46
N PRO A 123 -10.60 -15.44 39.06
CA PRO A 123 -11.22 -15.86 40.30
C PRO A 123 -10.60 -15.06 41.46
N ILE A 124 -11.30 -14.09 41.96
CA ILE A 124 -11.04 -13.57 43.31
C ILE A 124 -11.73 -14.53 44.27
N LEU A 125 -10.91 -15.37 44.90
CA LEU A 125 -11.27 -16.26 45.99
C LEU A 125 -12.26 -17.41 45.68
N GLY A 126 -11.74 -18.57 45.48
CA GLY A 126 -12.42 -19.84 45.72
C GLY A 126 -12.88 -20.63 44.48
N ARG A 127 -12.13 -21.69 44.20
CA ARG A 127 -12.44 -22.85 43.32
C ARG A 127 -12.75 -22.57 41.86
N ILE A 128 -11.70 -22.78 41.12
CA ILE A 128 -11.69 -22.85 39.64
C ILE A 128 -12.61 -23.98 39.16
N ARG A 129 -13.69 -23.64 38.46
CA ARG A 129 -14.27 -24.51 37.43
C ARG A 129 -13.83 -23.95 36.09
N ARG A 130 -12.90 -24.64 35.42
CA ARG A 130 -12.59 -24.41 34.02
C ARG A 130 -13.83 -24.75 33.19
N SER A 131 -14.41 -23.78 32.56
CA SER A 131 -15.36 -23.96 31.47
C SER A 131 -14.81 -23.16 30.28
N SER A 132 -14.13 -23.89 29.41
CA SER A 132 -13.75 -23.37 28.10
C SER A 132 -14.97 -23.39 27.18
N TYR A 133 -15.57 -22.25 26.97
CA TYR A 133 -16.54 -22.05 25.91
C TYR A 133 -15.84 -21.41 24.71
N GLU A 134 -15.41 -22.23 23.77
CA GLU A 134 -15.03 -21.82 22.44
C GLU A 134 -16.31 -21.58 21.63
N LYS A 135 -16.75 -20.33 21.56
CA LYS A 135 -17.75 -19.94 20.55
C LYS A 135 -17.02 -19.32 19.38
N ARG A 136 -16.81 -20.09 18.33
CA ARG A 136 -16.40 -19.60 17.02
C ARG A 136 -17.62 -18.94 16.37
N PHE A 137 -17.61 -17.63 16.31
CA PHE A 137 -18.53 -16.91 15.44
C PHE A 137 -17.81 -16.65 14.12
N THR A 138 -18.10 -17.46 13.11
CA THR A 138 -17.79 -17.14 11.73
C THR A 138 -18.91 -16.26 11.20
N GLN A 139 -18.71 -14.95 11.17
CA GLN A 139 -19.55 -14.05 10.40
C GLN A 139 -18.93 -13.91 9.01
N LYS A 140 -19.62 -14.45 8.01
CA LYS A 140 -19.35 -14.14 6.59
C LYS A 140 -19.92 -12.76 6.32
N LEU A 141 -19.07 -11.86 5.85
CA LEU A 141 -19.47 -10.64 5.15
C LEU A 141 -19.69 -10.97 3.68
#